data_e06406d6859439ea40766887eb9a8736
#
_entry.id   e06406d6859439ea40766887eb9a8736
#
_cell.length_a   1.000
_cell.length_b   1.000
_cell.length_c   1.000
_cell.angle_alpha   90.00
_cell.angle_beta   90.00
_cell.angle_gamma   90.00
#
_symmetry.space_group_name_H-M   'P 1'
#
loop_
_entity.id
_entity.type
_entity.pdbx_description
1 polymer ?
#
loop_
_entity_poly.entity_id
_entity_poly.type
_entity_poly.pdbx_seq_one_letter_code
_entity_poly.pdbx_strand_id
1 'polypeptide(L)'
;MTLKFTGLACALSLALCGSLATEHTASAQAQAVPPPPLAGPPAPEQVQPWGLPPPPPGIGPITLFADIHDQPQGKFLEGGAFDTDGNFWFVAIGSGWVSYLTPDAKLVPGFNCNPKDDLGPACEPQGTRWHDGKLYVTTRHLGILVYDPQTKKVSSLVSTFHNQLFKGPNDLDFDAEGNLYFTDPWGTGPGPDVPDTLGAVYQYSKDGVLRRIISTSNFPNGIAVSPDDGTLAVADYAANRMLYYSFLKGPNAACSQCGNDPSHTTFFFATAGSYNPGNGGPDGIHYDVHGNLWANCGIGGIIEYDPRGFIIGFVPLPNGDAAGTNFAFGGENNQYIYMEGAVSGTIYKFKAPYPGLIGPGGVRLPAQH
;
A
#
# COMPACT_ATOMS: atom_id res chain seq x y z
N MET A 1 -15.09 10.02 34.97
CA MET A 1 -13.65 9.70 35.10
C MET A 1 -13.17 9.50 33.68
N THR A 2 -12.69 10.55 33.07
CA THR A 2 -12.44 10.67 31.63
C THR A 2 -10.99 10.26 31.35
N LEU A 3 -10.77 9.08 30.77
CA LEU A 3 -9.44 8.72 30.24
C LEU A 3 -9.27 9.38 28.86
N LYS A 4 -8.38 10.32 28.80
CA LYS A 4 -7.87 10.86 27.52
C LYS A 4 -6.95 9.81 26.92
N PHE A 5 -7.36 9.16 25.84
CA PHE A 5 -6.49 8.42 24.96
C PHE A 5 -5.90 9.39 23.94
N THR A 6 -4.72 9.90 24.24
CA THR A 6 -3.93 10.71 23.31
C THR A 6 -3.10 9.79 22.41
N GLY A 7 -3.26 9.92 21.12
CA GLY A 7 -2.28 9.84 20.03
C GLY A 7 -1.13 8.83 20.09
N LEU A 8 -1.37 7.54 20.37
CA LEU A 8 -0.27 6.55 20.45
C LEU A 8 -0.32 5.47 19.34
N ALA A 9 -1.22 5.58 18.40
CA ALA A 9 -1.47 4.47 17.48
C ALA A 9 -0.47 4.36 16.31
N CYS A 10 0.08 5.47 15.84
CA CYS A 10 1.05 5.44 14.73
C CYS A 10 2.46 5.01 15.15
N ALA A 11 2.83 5.27 16.43
CA ALA A 11 4.10 4.80 16.98
C ALA A 11 4.13 3.29 17.29
N LEU A 12 2.96 2.65 17.41
CA LEU A 12 2.89 1.22 17.77
C LEU A 12 3.21 0.28 16.61
N SER A 13 3.03 0.68 15.37
CA SER A 13 3.43 -0.16 14.22
C SER A 13 4.95 -0.34 14.13
N LEU A 14 5.71 0.63 14.63
CA LEU A 14 7.17 0.56 14.74
C LEU A 14 7.65 0.02 16.10
N ALA A 15 6.80 0.04 17.14
CA ALA A 15 7.24 -0.30 18.51
C ALA A 15 6.95 -1.74 18.93
N LEU A 16 6.11 -2.50 18.25
CA LEU A 16 5.74 -3.87 18.65
C LEU A 16 6.78 -4.95 18.29
N CYS A 17 7.80 -4.64 17.50
CA CYS A 17 8.93 -5.54 17.26
C CYS A 17 10.17 -5.28 18.15
N GLY A 18 10.13 -4.30 19.05
CA GLY A 18 11.33 -3.76 19.70
C GLY A 18 11.50 -4.00 21.22
N SER A 19 10.79 -4.90 21.88
CA SER A 19 10.93 -5.05 23.33
C SER A 19 11.19 -6.48 23.80
N LEU A 20 12.37 -7.00 23.53
CA LEU A 20 13.03 -8.04 24.30
C LEU A 20 14.54 -7.84 24.20
N ALA A 21 15.08 -6.86 24.87
CA ALA A 21 16.51 -6.78 25.16
C ALA A 21 16.69 -6.23 26.57
N THR A 22 17.28 -7.07 27.39
CA THR A 22 17.69 -6.83 28.77
C THR A 22 18.71 -5.71 28.86
N GLU A 23 18.57 -4.89 29.90
CA GLU A 23 19.45 -3.81 30.29
C GLU A 23 20.91 -4.27 30.47
N HIS A 24 21.83 -3.62 29.77
CA HIS A 24 23.21 -3.48 30.18
C HIS A 24 23.63 -2.02 30.00
N THR A 25 23.78 -1.36 31.14
CA THR A 25 24.35 -0.02 31.26
C THR A 25 25.84 -0.04 30.95
N ALA A 26 26.24 0.72 29.91
CA ALA A 26 27.61 1.24 29.82
C ALA A 26 27.57 2.59 29.10
N SER A 27 27.88 3.63 29.82
CA SER A 27 28.06 4.99 29.30
C SER A 27 29.37 5.06 28.49
N ALA A 28 29.26 5.35 27.20
CA ALA A 28 30.37 5.90 26.42
C ALA A 28 29.83 7.04 25.58
N GLN A 29 30.31 8.25 25.83
CA GLN A 29 30.08 9.42 24.98
C GLN A 29 30.73 9.15 23.63
N ALA A 30 29.93 8.85 22.62
CA ALA A 30 30.39 8.80 21.23
C ALA A 30 30.37 10.22 20.66
N GLN A 31 31.52 10.73 20.25
CA GLN A 31 31.65 11.94 19.45
C GLN A 31 30.90 11.74 18.13
N ALA A 32 30.00 12.67 17.80
CA ALA A 32 29.29 12.67 16.53
C ALA A 32 30.29 12.79 15.36
N VAL A 33 30.37 11.75 14.57
CA VAL A 33 31.06 11.78 13.29
C VAL A 33 30.16 12.54 12.30
N PRO A 34 30.67 13.56 11.58
CA PRO A 34 29.86 14.25 10.59
C PRO A 34 29.45 13.26 9.49
N PRO A 35 28.23 13.39 8.95
CA PRO A 35 27.76 12.51 7.87
C PRO A 35 28.73 12.62 6.66
N PRO A 36 29.00 11.50 5.97
CA PRO A 36 29.82 11.55 4.76
C PRO A 36 29.13 12.41 3.70
N PRO A 37 29.89 13.08 2.81
CA PRO A 37 29.31 13.83 1.72
C PRO A 37 28.44 12.92 0.85
N LEU A 38 27.29 13.42 0.41
CA LEU A 38 26.34 12.72 -0.44
C LEU A 38 27.05 12.14 -1.66
N ALA A 39 27.16 10.83 -1.72
CA ALA A 39 27.65 10.14 -2.92
C ALA A 39 26.65 10.36 -4.05
N GLY A 40 27.16 10.72 -5.23
CA GLY A 40 26.34 10.74 -6.44
C GLY A 40 25.70 9.37 -6.70
N PRO A 41 24.75 9.26 -7.65
CA PRO A 41 24.08 8.01 -7.95
C PRO A 41 25.13 6.90 -8.14
N PRO A 42 24.93 5.71 -7.53
CA PRO A 42 25.88 4.63 -7.59
C PRO A 42 26.10 4.21 -9.05
N ALA A 43 27.36 3.87 -9.38
CA ALA A 43 27.68 3.30 -10.68
C ALA A 43 26.92 1.98 -10.89
N PRO A 44 26.57 1.61 -12.13
CA PRO A 44 25.70 0.46 -12.43
C PRO A 44 26.18 -0.92 -11.90
N GLU A 45 27.39 -1.02 -11.40
CA GLU A 45 28.00 -2.26 -10.90
C GLU A 45 28.03 -2.41 -9.37
N GLN A 46 27.49 -1.46 -8.61
CA GLN A 46 27.45 -1.61 -7.16
C GLN A 46 26.36 -2.59 -6.75
N VAL A 47 26.77 -3.75 -6.29
CA VAL A 47 25.89 -4.72 -5.61
C VAL A 47 25.20 -3.98 -4.46
N GLN A 48 23.88 -3.93 -4.48
CA GLN A 48 23.10 -3.32 -3.42
C GLN A 48 23.50 -3.97 -2.07
N PRO A 49 23.50 -3.21 -0.96
CA PRO A 49 24.05 -3.70 0.33
C PRO A 49 23.42 -5.00 0.82
N TRP A 50 22.31 -5.43 0.25
CA TRP A 50 21.56 -6.61 0.68
C TRP A 50 21.47 -7.72 -0.37
N GLY A 51 22.31 -7.69 -1.41
CA GLY A 51 22.25 -8.69 -2.48
C GLY A 51 21.03 -8.59 -3.38
N LEU A 52 20.29 -7.49 -3.31
CA LEU A 52 19.21 -7.19 -4.26
C LEU A 52 19.79 -6.87 -5.63
N PRO A 53 19.09 -7.21 -6.73
CA PRO A 53 19.52 -6.83 -8.06
C PRO A 53 19.53 -5.30 -8.22
N PRO A 54 20.29 -4.77 -9.19
CA PRO A 54 20.25 -3.34 -9.51
C PRO A 54 18.84 -2.94 -10.01
N PRO A 55 18.57 -1.63 -10.13
CA PRO A 55 17.36 -1.17 -10.79
C PRO A 55 17.18 -1.83 -12.15
N PRO A 56 15.93 -2.19 -12.55
CA PRO A 56 15.69 -2.82 -13.83
C PRO A 56 16.14 -1.92 -15.00
N PRO A 57 16.54 -2.50 -16.13
CA PRO A 57 16.84 -1.72 -17.33
C PRO A 57 15.66 -0.84 -17.75
N GLY A 58 15.92 0.40 -18.11
CA GLY A 58 14.87 1.35 -18.53
C GLY A 58 14.30 2.22 -17.42
N ILE A 59 14.74 2.04 -16.17
CA ILE A 59 14.41 2.98 -15.10
C ILE A 59 15.03 4.35 -15.39
N GLY A 60 14.20 5.39 -15.35
CA GLY A 60 14.63 6.77 -15.46
C GLY A 60 15.24 7.31 -14.14
N PRO A 61 15.82 8.51 -14.18
CA PRO A 61 16.35 9.13 -12.96
C PRO A 61 15.20 9.39 -11.96
N ILE A 62 15.48 9.13 -10.69
CA ILE A 62 14.56 9.41 -9.60
C ILE A 62 14.68 10.91 -9.28
N THR A 63 13.54 11.60 -9.31
CA THR A 63 13.48 13.04 -9.05
C THR A 63 12.43 13.34 -7.98
N LEU A 64 12.67 14.37 -7.19
CA LEU A 64 11.67 14.91 -6.27
C LEU A 64 10.53 15.52 -7.10
N PHE A 65 9.31 15.05 -6.87
CA PHE A 65 8.11 15.61 -7.49
C PHE A 65 7.48 16.68 -6.60
N ALA A 66 7.31 16.38 -5.32
CA ALA A 66 6.77 17.33 -4.34
C ALA A 66 7.37 17.09 -2.96
N ASP A 67 7.46 18.17 -2.18
CA ASP A 67 7.78 18.16 -0.76
C ASP A 67 6.68 18.92 -0.02
N ILE A 68 5.93 18.20 0.79
CA ILE A 68 4.77 18.73 1.54
C ILE A 68 4.87 18.46 3.05
N HIS A 69 6.08 18.17 3.53
CA HIS A 69 6.31 17.77 4.93
C HIS A 69 5.79 18.78 5.97
N ASP A 70 5.80 20.08 5.65
CA ASP A 70 5.32 21.15 6.51
C ASP A 70 3.80 21.31 6.51
N GLN A 71 3.10 20.63 5.61
CA GLN A 71 1.65 20.71 5.48
C GLN A 71 0.96 19.63 6.35
N PRO A 72 -0.27 19.89 6.84
CA PRO A 72 -1.07 18.85 7.49
C PRO A 72 -1.26 17.60 6.61
N GLN A 73 -1.31 17.79 5.29
CA GLN A 73 -1.43 16.74 4.28
C GLN A 73 -0.14 15.94 4.06
N GLY A 74 1.00 16.39 4.61
CA GLY A 74 2.29 15.69 4.54
C GLY A 74 2.57 14.73 5.71
N LYS A 75 1.58 14.42 6.53
CA LYS A 75 1.76 13.62 7.74
C LYS A 75 1.45 12.15 7.53
N PHE A 76 2.48 11.37 7.34
CA PHE A 76 2.46 9.94 7.06
C PHE A 76 1.63 9.63 5.80
N LEU A 77 2.30 9.73 4.64
CA LEU A 77 1.68 9.54 3.33
C LEU A 77 1.39 8.08 3.04
N GLU A 78 0.28 7.83 2.36
CA GLU A 78 -0.19 6.52 1.93
C GLU A 78 -1.14 6.64 0.72
N GLY A 79 -1.38 5.51 0.05
CA GLY A 79 -2.51 5.29 -0.84
C GLY A 79 -2.52 6.06 -2.14
N GLY A 80 -1.56 5.85 -3.03
CA GLY A 80 -1.46 6.55 -4.31
C GLY A 80 -2.47 6.11 -5.37
N ALA A 81 -3.09 7.09 -6.07
CA ALA A 81 -3.93 6.83 -7.25
C ALA A 81 -4.02 8.06 -8.15
N PHE A 82 -4.24 7.86 -9.46
CA PHE A 82 -4.38 8.95 -10.41
C PHE A 82 -5.84 9.11 -10.89
N ASP A 83 -6.34 10.34 -10.92
CA ASP A 83 -7.60 10.66 -11.58
C ASP A 83 -7.40 10.89 -13.10
N THR A 84 -8.50 11.12 -13.81
CA THR A 84 -8.50 11.36 -15.26
C THR A 84 -7.84 12.68 -15.69
N ASP A 85 -7.69 13.62 -14.76
CA ASP A 85 -7.03 14.91 -15.01
C ASP A 85 -5.52 14.83 -14.75
N GLY A 86 -5.02 13.65 -14.35
CA GLY A 86 -3.61 13.39 -14.06
C GLY A 86 -3.17 13.89 -12.69
N ASN A 87 -4.10 14.17 -11.78
CA ASN A 87 -3.77 14.49 -10.40
C ASN A 87 -3.40 13.22 -9.61
N PHE A 88 -2.35 13.31 -8.83
CA PHE A 88 -1.90 12.24 -7.93
C PHE A 88 -2.61 12.38 -6.58
N TRP A 89 -3.58 11.52 -6.32
CA TRP A 89 -4.31 11.43 -5.05
C TRP A 89 -3.56 10.56 -4.07
N PHE A 90 -3.58 10.97 -2.80
CA PHE A 90 -2.94 10.29 -1.68
C PHE A 90 -3.66 10.60 -0.39
N VAL A 91 -3.32 9.90 0.68
CA VAL A 91 -3.83 10.14 2.02
C VAL A 91 -2.73 10.55 2.99
N ALA A 92 -3.11 11.27 4.02
CA ALA A 92 -2.27 11.59 5.16
C ALA A 92 -2.90 10.97 6.43
N ILE A 93 -2.42 9.78 6.81
CA ILE A 93 -3.01 8.96 7.87
C ILE A 93 -3.16 9.75 9.17
N GLY A 94 -2.07 10.42 9.60
CA GLY A 94 -2.02 11.11 10.89
C GLY A 94 -2.94 12.32 11.00
N SER A 95 -3.42 12.87 9.89
CA SER A 95 -4.26 14.09 9.86
C SER A 95 -5.65 13.87 9.28
N GLY A 96 -5.92 12.68 8.72
CA GLY A 96 -7.22 12.34 8.13
C GLY A 96 -7.50 13.00 6.76
N TRP A 97 -6.50 13.61 6.14
CA TRP A 97 -6.65 14.24 4.83
C TRP A 97 -6.55 13.24 3.70
N VAL A 98 -7.46 13.36 2.75
CA VAL A 98 -7.38 12.82 1.40
C VAL A 98 -7.19 14.00 0.46
N SER A 99 -6.06 14.06 -0.24
CA SER A 99 -5.63 15.24 -1.01
C SER A 99 -5.01 14.80 -2.33
N TYR A 100 -4.71 15.75 -3.19
CA TYR A 100 -4.01 15.44 -4.43
C TYR A 100 -2.96 16.51 -4.79
N LEU A 101 -2.00 16.08 -5.58
CA LEU A 101 -1.05 16.95 -6.27
C LEU A 101 -1.43 17.04 -7.74
N THR A 102 -1.51 18.25 -8.26
CA THR A 102 -1.71 18.46 -9.70
C THR A 102 -0.47 18.03 -10.49
N PRO A 103 -0.55 17.88 -11.84
CA PRO A 103 0.61 17.54 -12.67
C PRO A 103 1.81 18.49 -12.52
N ASP A 104 1.57 19.74 -12.11
CA ASP A 104 2.58 20.75 -11.79
C ASP A 104 2.96 20.78 -10.30
N ALA A 105 2.70 19.69 -9.57
CA ALA A 105 3.05 19.47 -8.16
C ALA A 105 2.39 20.43 -7.15
N LYS A 106 1.27 21.05 -7.51
CA LYS A 106 0.53 21.91 -6.59
C LYS A 106 -0.37 21.08 -5.68
N LEU A 107 -0.20 21.25 -4.37
CA LEU A 107 -1.05 20.57 -3.38
C LEU A 107 -2.46 21.17 -3.35
N VAL A 108 -3.46 20.30 -3.45
CA VAL A 108 -4.89 20.66 -3.36
C VAL A 108 -5.56 19.73 -2.34
N PRO A 109 -6.20 20.27 -1.29
CA PRO A 109 -6.97 19.47 -0.35
C PRO A 109 -8.26 18.95 -1.02
N GLY A 110 -8.51 17.66 -0.93
CA GLY A 110 -9.76 17.04 -1.36
C GLY A 110 -10.80 17.09 -0.26
N PHE A 111 -10.68 16.20 0.73
CA PHE A 111 -11.55 16.19 1.90
C PHE A 111 -10.81 15.67 3.13
N ASN A 112 -11.33 15.99 4.31
CA ASN A 112 -10.87 15.39 5.57
C ASN A 112 -11.94 14.46 6.08
N CYS A 113 -11.57 13.22 6.40
CA CYS A 113 -12.51 12.20 6.84
C CYS A 113 -12.66 12.09 8.35
N ASN A 114 -11.89 12.86 9.13
CA ASN A 114 -12.06 12.88 10.57
C ASN A 114 -13.44 13.46 10.96
N PRO A 115 -14.06 12.94 12.03
CA PRO A 115 -15.28 13.51 12.55
C PRO A 115 -15.12 14.98 12.89
N LYS A 116 -16.11 15.82 12.55
CA LYS A 116 -16.03 17.28 12.76
C LYS A 116 -16.16 17.70 14.22
N ASP A 117 -16.66 16.82 15.07
CA ASP A 117 -17.05 17.06 16.45
C ASP A 117 -16.17 16.34 17.48
N ASP A 118 -15.08 15.71 17.04
CA ASP A 118 -14.17 14.90 17.86
C ASP A 118 -14.87 13.82 18.72
N LEU A 119 -16.10 13.45 18.40
CA LEU A 119 -16.89 12.45 19.14
C LEU A 119 -16.67 11.00 18.68
N GLY A 120 -15.84 10.80 17.65
CA GLY A 120 -15.50 9.49 17.12
C GLY A 120 -14.00 9.24 17.05
N PRO A 121 -13.57 8.01 16.74
CA PRO A 121 -12.17 7.73 16.44
C PRO A 121 -11.74 8.51 15.20
N ALA A 122 -10.45 8.87 15.13
CA ALA A 122 -9.87 9.41 13.91
C ALA A 122 -10.12 8.45 12.74
N CYS A 123 -10.37 8.98 11.56
CA CYS A 123 -10.66 8.17 10.38
C CYS A 123 -9.48 7.27 10.00
N GLU A 124 -8.27 7.80 10.05
CA GLU A 124 -7.01 7.15 9.62
C GLU A 124 -7.16 6.54 8.21
N PRO A 125 -7.27 7.37 7.15
CA PRO A 125 -7.36 6.87 5.77
C PRO A 125 -6.05 6.16 5.39
N GLN A 126 -6.15 5.09 4.61
CA GLN A 126 -5.04 4.21 4.24
C GLN A 126 -4.86 4.18 2.71
N GLY A 127 -5.39 3.19 2.03
CA GLY A 127 -5.28 3.04 0.58
C GLY A 127 -6.31 3.83 -0.21
N THR A 128 -6.00 4.14 -1.47
CA THR A 128 -6.93 4.76 -2.42
C THR A 128 -6.94 4.05 -3.76
N ARG A 129 -8.10 4.04 -4.43
CA ARG A 129 -8.22 3.56 -5.81
C ARG A 129 -9.36 4.29 -6.53
N TRP A 130 -9.10 4.73 -7.74
CA TRP A 130 -10.15 5.19 -8.63
C TRP A 130 -10.88 4.02 -9.29
N HIS A 131 -12.19 4.11 -9.38
CA HIS A 131 -13.02 3.17 -10.13
C HIS A 131 -14.34 3.86 -10.50
N ASP A 132 -14.78 3.71 -11.75
CA ASP A 132 -16.03 4.28 -12.27
C ASP A 132 -16.22 5.78 -11.93
N GLY A 133 -15.14 6.56 -12.07
CA GLY A 133 -15.16 8.02 -11.85
C GLY A 133 -15.29 8.43 -10.38
N LYS A 134 -15.09 7.52 -9.43
CA LYS A 134 -15.11 7.78 -7.99
C LYS A 134 -13.82 7.32 -7.33
N LEU A 135 -13.44 7.98 -6.24
CA LEU A 135 -12.31 7.58 -5.42
C LEU A 135 -12.79 6.73 -4.25
N TYR A 136 -12.30 5.51 -4.17
CA TYR A 136 -12.51 4.60 -3.05
C TYR A 136 -11.34 4.75 -2.08
N VAL A 137 -11.64 4.83 -0.79
CA VAL A 137 -10.66 5.06 0.28
C VAL A 137 -10.90 4.05 1.38
N THR A 138 -9.91 3.23 1.68
CA THR A 138 -9.92 2.42 2.91
C THR A 138 -9.64 3.30 4.10
N THR A 139 -10.28 2.99 5.21
CA THR A 139 -10.06 3.71 6.46
C THR A 139 -10.01 2.73 7.61
N ARG A 140 -9.15 3.01 8.58
CA ARG A 140 -8.98 2.11 9.72
C ARG A 140 -10.24 1.98 10.59
N HIS A 141 -11.04 3.03 10.69
CA HIS A 141 -12.15 3.06 11.64
C HIS A 141 -13.54 3.22 11.01
N LEU A 142 -13.62 3.61 9.73
CA LEU A 142 -14.90 3.87 9.05
C LEU A 142 -15.20 2.88 7.92
N GLY A 143 -14.33 1.88 7.71
CA GLY A 143 -14.46 0.93 6.60
C GLY A 143 -14.03 1.53 5.26
N ILE A 144 -14.82 1.31 4.22
CA ILE A 144 -14.55 1.81 2.87
C ILE A 144 -15.43 3.03 2.60
N LEU A 145 -14.78 4.16 2.31
CA LEU A 145 -15.44 5.39 1.88
C LEU A 145 -15.37 5.55 0.36
N VAL A 146 -16.36 6.22 -0.20
CA VAL A 146 -16.43 6.58 -1.62
C VAL A 146 -16.62 8.08 -1.74
N TYR A 147 -15.68 8.73 -2.41
CA TYR A 147 -15.75 10.15 -2.77
C TYR A 147 -16.19 10.31 -4.22
N ASP A 148 -17.24 11.08 -4.43
CA ASP A 148 -17.75 11.46 -5.74
C ASP A 148 -17.25 12.88 -6.06
N PRO A 149 -16.35 13.05 -7.02
CA PRO A 149 -15.75 14.35 -7.35
C PRO A 149 -16.76 15.34 -7.99
N GLN A 150 -17.82 14.84 -8.63
CA GLN A 150 -18.84 15.68 -9.25
C GLN A 150 -19.71 16.36 -8.20
N THR A 151 -20.09 15.63 -7.18
CA THR A 151 -20.94 16.14 -6.09
C THR A 151 -20.13 16.58 -4.87
N LYS A 152 -18.85 16.27 -4.80
CA LYS A 152 -17.95 16.47 -3.67
C LYS A 152 -18.45 15.82 -2.37
N LYS A 153 -19.20 14.73 -2.50
CA LYS A 153 -19.74 14.00 -1.36
C LYS A 153 -18.93 12.76 -1.05
N VAL A 154 -18.77 12.50 0.24
CA VAL A 154 -18.23 11.26 0.77
C VAL A 154 -19.38 10.43 1.33
N SER A 155 -19.39 9.14 1.01
CA SER A 155 -20.36 8.17 1.53
C SER A 155 -19.64 6.90 1.98
N SER A 156 -20.23 6.16 2.92
CA SER A 156 -19.75 4.84 3.30
C SER A 156 -20.25 3.81 2.30
N LEU A 157 -19.35 2.96 1.79
CA LEU A 157 -19.71 1.78 1.00
C LEU A 157 -20.05 0.61 1.90
N VAL A 158 -19.12 0.27 2.78
CA VAL A 158 -19.23 -0.84 3.72
C VAL A 158 -18.32 -0.59 4.92
N SER A 159 -18.83 -0.86 6.13
CA SER A 159 -18.08 -0.65 7.38
C SER A 159 -18.08 -1.87 8.30
N THR A 160 -18.90 -2.90 7.98
CA THR A 160 -19.05 -4.07 8.84
C THR A 160 -19.11 -5.36 8.02
N PHE A 161 -18.66 -6.44 8.65
CA PHE A 161 -18.89 -7.81 8.21
C PHE A 161 -19.55 -8.61 9.34
N HIS A 162 -20.70 -9.26 9.06
CA HIS A 162 -21.52 -9.96 10.06
C HIS A 162 -21.84 -9.11 11.30
N ASN A 163 -22.20 -7.82 11.10
CA ASN A 163 -22.49 -6.83 12.14
C ASN A 163 -21.31 -6.49 13.07
N GLN A 164 -20.09 -6.84 12.70
CA GLN A 164 -18.87 -6.43 13.39
C GLN A 164 -18.11 -5.43 12.52
N LEU A 165 -17.55 -4.39 13.14
CA LEU A 165 -16.68 -3.44 12.45
C LEU A 165 -15.46 -4.18 11.90
N PHE A 166 -14.98 -3.74 10.74
CA PHE A 166 -13.67 -4.14 10.28
C PHE A 166 -12.61 -3.75 11.30
N LYS A 167 -11.50 -4.47 11.30
CA LYS A 167 -10.39 -4.26 12.24
C LYS A 167 -9.51 -3.08 11.86
N GLY A 168 -9.54 -2.68 10.60
CA GLY A 168 -8.83 -1.55 10.05
C GLY A 168 -8.42 -1.79 8.60
N PRO A 169 -9.34 -1.65 7.64
CA PRO A 169 -9.04 -1.77 6.21
C PRO A 169 -7.84 -0.92 5.81
N ASN A 170 -6.92 -1.52 5.01
CA ASN A 170 -5.66 -0.89 4.64
C ASN A 170 -5.59 -0.57 3.14
N ASP A 171 -5.51 -1.54 2.25
CA ASP A 171 -5.39 -1.30 0.81
C ASP A 171 -6.52 -1.98 0.02
N LEU A 172 -6.69 -1.60 -1.26
CA LEU A 172 -7.79 -2.05 -2.09
C LEU A 172 -7.41 -2.10 -3.58
N ASP A 173 -8.03 -3.01 -4.32
CA ASP A 173 -7.94 -3.07 -5.77
C ASP A 173 -9.22 -3.65 -6.39
N PHE A 174 -9.41 -3.43 -7.69
CA PHE A 174 -10.57 -3.91 -8.45
C PHE A 174 -10.12 -4.91 -9.53
N ASP A 175 -10.94 -5.95 -9.76
CA ASP A 175 -10.81 -6.76 -10.97
C ASP A 175 -11.50 -6.09 -12.17
N ALA A 176 -11.34 -6.68 -13.36
CA ALA A 176 -11.95 -6.17 -14.58
C ALA A 176 -13.49 -6.26 -14.60
N GLU A 177 -14.08 -7.06 -13.72
CA GLU A 177 -15.53 -7.18 -13.57
C GLU A 177 -16.13 -6.13 -12.62
N GLY A 178 -15.26 -5.37 -11.91
CA GLY A 178 -15.65 -4.37 -10.92
C GLY A 178 -15.89 -4.93 -9.52
N ASN A 179 -15.39 -6.11 -9.21
CA ASN A 179 -15.37 -6.57 -7.82
C ASN A 179 -14.23 -5.90 -7.08
N LEU A 180 -14.51 -5.38 -5.89
CA LEU A 180 -13.53 -4.77 -5.00
C LEU A 180 -12.91 -5.82 -4.08
N TYR A 181 -11.59 -5.80 -3.96
CA TYR A 181 -10.83 -6.57 -2.98
C TYR A 181 -10.15 -5.60 -2.03
N PHE A 182 -10.14 -5.90 -0.73
CA PHE A 182 -9.45 -5.06 0.25
C PHE A 182 -8.90 -5.88 1.40
N THR A 183 -7.82 -5.38 1.98
CA THR A 183 -7.15 -5.96 3.14
C THR A 183 -7.65 -5.35 4.44
N ASP A 184 -7.65 -6.15 5.51
CA ASP A 184 -8.05 -5.76 6.87
C ASP A 184 -7.05 -6.34 7.89
N PRO A 185 -5.85 -5.70 8.01
CA PRO A 185 -4.71 -6.27 8.73
C PRO A 185 -4.82 -6.24 10.26
N TRP A 186 -5.52 -5.28 10.84
CA TRP A 186 -5.45 -5.00 12.25
C TRP A 186 -6.25 -6.01 13.09
N GLY A 187 -5.70 -7.21 13.28
CA GLY A 187 -6.26 -8.28 14.10
C GLY A 187 -6.41 -7.97 15.59
N THR A 188 -6.76 -6.75 15.98
CA THR A 188 -6.87 -6.34 17.36
C THR A 188 -8.30 -6.02 17.75
N GLY A 189 -8.99 -7.01 18.16
CA GLY A 189 -10.24 -6.85 18.88
C GLY A 189 -10.70 -8.23 19.26
N PRO A 190 -10.83 -8.56 20.53
CA PRO A 190 -11.51 -9.77 20.90
C PRO A 190 -12.98 -9.60 20.53
N GLY A 191 -13.37 -10.11 19.35
CA GLY A 191 -14.74 -10.56 19.23
C GLY A 191 -14.92 -11.69 20.24
N PRO A 192 -16.06 -11.81 20.89
CA PRO A 192 -16.25 -12.80 21.95
C PRO A 192 -16.02 -14.25 21.52
N ASP A 193 -15.95 -14.53 20.23
CA ASP A 193 -16.03 -15.89 19.71
C ASP A 193 -14.78 -16.39 18.94
N VAL A 194 -13.80 -15.53 18.60
CA VAL A 194 -12.55 -15.98 17.97
C VAL A 194 -11.42 -15.04 18.40
N PRO A 195 -10.33 -15.53 18.99
CA PRO A 195 -9.10 -14.77 19.11
C PRO A 195 -8.48 -14.64 17.72
N ASP A 196 -9.03 -13.75 16.92
CA ASP A 196 -8.61 -13.51 15.55
C ASP A 196 -7.41 -12.58 15.60
N THR A 197 -6.24 -13.15 15.81
CA THR A 197 -4.95 -12.43 15.80
C THR A 197 -4.45 -12.21 14.37
N LEU A 198 -5.13 -12.78 13.37
CA LEU A 198 -4.74 -12.70 11.97
C LEU A 198 -5.58 -11.68 11.23
N GLY A 199 -4.97 -11.02 10.26
CA GLY A 199 -5.67 -10.16 9.32
C GLY A 199 -6.49 -10.97 8.30
N ALA A 200 -7.34 -10.27 7.57
CA ALA A 200 -8.23 -10.84 6.58
C ALA A 200 -8.16 -10.10 5.24
N VAL A 201 -8.63 -10.77 4.19
CA VAL A 201 -8.92 -10.15 2.90
C VAL A 201 -10.38 -10.38 2.58
N TYR A 202 -11.02 -9.33 2.09
CA TYR A 202 -12.43 -9.34 1.72
C TYR A 202 -12.60 -9.09 0.23
N GLN A 203 -13.67 -9.64 -0.31
CA GLN A 203 -14.21 -9.32 -1.63
C GLN A 203 -15.59 -8.68 -1.44
N TYR A 204 -15.79 -7.50 -2.04
CA TYR A 204 -17.10 -6.89 -2.20
C TYR A 204 -17.48 -6.95 -3.68
N SER A 205 -18.40 -7.85 -4.04
CA SER A 205 -18.77 -8.04 -5.43
C SER A 205 -19.48 -6.82 -5.99
N LYS A 206 -19.44 -6.64 -7.31
CA LYS A 206 -20.21 -5.60 -8.01
C LYS A 206 -21.70 -5.63 -7.70
N ASP A 207 -22.22 -6.80 -7.31
CA ASP A 207 -23.64 -6.98 -6.96
C ASP A 207 -23.90 -6.71 -5.47
N GLY A 208 -22.91 -6.19 -4.72
CA GLY A 208 -23.04 -5.78 -3.33
C GLY A 208 -22.90 -6.92 -2.31
N VAL A 209 -22.37 -8.07 -2.68
CA VAL A 209 -22.14 -9.20 -1.76
C VAL A 209 -20.74 -9.12 -1.16
N LEU A 210 -20.66 -9.02 0.16
CA LEU A 210 -19.40 -9.03 0.90
C LEU A 210 -19.04 -10.44 1.36
N ARG A 211 -17.80 -10.87 1.10
CA ARG A 211 -17.25 -12.16 1.52
C ARG A 211 -15.86 -11.95 2.14
N ARG A 212 -15.55 -12.67 3.20
CA ARG A 212 -14.17 -12.82 3.68
C ARG A 212 -13.56 -14.01 2.95
N ILE A 213 -12.52 -13.76 2.15
CA ILE A 213 -11.92 -14.76 1.26
C ILE A 213 -10.62 -15.33 1.80
N ILE A 214 -9.90 -14.56 2.63
CA ILE A 214 -8.66 -14.98 3.28
C ILE A 214 -8.72 -14.58 4.75
N SER A 215 -8.25 -15.45 5.65
CA SER A 215 -8.25 -15.22 7.09
C SER A 215 -6.99 -15.73 7.80
N THR A 216 -5.92 -15.95 7.05
CA THR A 216 -4.69 -16.58 7.56
C THR A 216 -3.43 -15.73 7.36
N SER A 217 -3.58 -14.49 6.91
CA SER A 217 -2.46 -13.58 6.73
C SER A 217 -2.09 -12.90 8.06
N ASN A 218 -0.80 -12.74 8.34
CA ASN A 218 -0.37 -12.09 9.59
C ASN A 218 -0.71 -10.60 9.59
N PHE A 219 -0.39 -9.89 8.50
CA PHE A 219 -0.70 -8.49 8.32
C PHE A 219 -0.83 -8.21 6.82
N PRO A 220 -1.99 -8.55 6.20
CA PRO A 220 -2.22 -8.28 4.80
C PRO A 220 -2.29 -6.75 4.61
N ASN A 221 -1.33 -6.21 3.85
CA ASN A 221 -1.18 -4.79 3.57
C ASN A 221 -1.60 -4.51 2.12
N GLY A 222 -0.67 -4.28 1.21
CA GLY A 222 -0.97 -4.04 -0.19
C GLY A 222 -1.69 -5.20 -0.86
N ILE A 223 -2.53 -4.89 -1.85
CA ILE A 223 -3.30 -5.86 -2.62
C ILE A 223 -3.39 -5.46 -4.09
N ALA A 224 -3.23 -6.41 -5.00
CA ALA A 224 -3.33 -6.15 -6.43
C ALA A 224 -3.88 -7.35 -7.20
N VAL A 225 -4.73 -7.10 -8.19
CA VAL A 225 -5.27 -8.10 -9.11
C VAL A 225 -4.42 -8.14 -10.37
N SER A 226 -3.96 -9.34 -10.77
CA SER A 226 -3.09 -9.52 -11.94
C SER A 226 -3.77 -9.10 -13.27
N PRO A 227 -2.99 -8.83 -14.34
CA PRO A 227 -3.54 -8.36 -15.63
C PRO A 227 -4.57 -9.29 -16.26
N ASP A 228 -4.45 -10.59 -16.03
CA ASP A 228 -5.36 -11.63 -16.55
C ASP A 228 -6.54 -11.94 -15.61
N ASP A 229 -6.68 -11.20 -14.50
CA ASP A 229 -7.62 -11.49 -13.42
C ASP A 229 -7.48 -12.93 -12.85
N GLY A 230 -6.33 -13.56 -13.06
CA GLY A 230 -6.07 -14.94 -12.65
C GLY A 230 -5.47 -15.07 -11.25
N THR A 231 -4.92 -13.98 -10.72
CA THR A 231 -4.19 -13.98 -9.44
C THR A 231 -4.49 -12.74 -8.62
N LEU A 232 -4.66 -12.93 -7.33
CA LEU A 232 -4.66 -11.88 -6.33
C LEU A 232 -3.34 -11.91 -5.57
N ALA A 233 -2.54 -10.86 -5.70
CA ALA A 233 -1.34 -10.69 -4.90
C ALA A 233 -1.69 -9.93 -3.62
N VAL A 234 -1.12 -10.38 -2.49
CA VAL A 234 -1.30 -9.75 -1.18
C VAL A 234 0.06 -9.63 -0.50
N ALA A 235 0.41 -8.45 -0.08
CA ALA A 235 1.59 -8.18 0.72
C ALA A 235 1.32 -8.60 2.18
N ASP A 236 1.99 -9.65 2.68
CA ASP A 236 1.92 -10.05 4.09
C ASP A 236 3.08 -9.38 4.86
N TYR A 237 2.86 -8.13 5.22
CA TYR A 237 3.85 -7.21 5.77
C TYR A 237 4.60 -7.77 6.98
N ALA A 238 3.89 -8.26 8.00
CA ALA A 238 4.51 -8.76 9.22
C ALA A 238 5.28 -10.07 9.02
N ALA A 239 4.92 -10.86 8.00
CA ALA A 239 5.64 -12.08 7.65
C ALA A 239 6.73 -11.84 6.60
N ASN A 240 6.88 -10.60 6.10
CA ASN A 240 7.84 -10.20 5.09
C ASN A 240 7.82 -11.11 3.84
N ARG A 241 6.64 -11.28 3.25
CA ARG A 241 6.41 -12.13 2.09
C ARG A 241 5.28 -11.65 1.20
N MET A 242 5.32 -12.06 -0.06
CA MET A 242 4.19 -11.94 -0.97
C MET A 242 3.37 -13.23 -0.96
N LEU A 243 2.06 -13.11 -0.94
CA LEU A 243 1.11 -14.21 -1.10
C LEU A 243 0.43 -14.07 -2.46
N TYR A 244 0.37 -15.15 -3.22
CA TYR A 244 -0.32 -15.19 -4.50
C TYR A 244 -1.46 -16.21 -4.43
N TYR A 245 -2.68 -15.73 -4.60
CA TYR A 245 -3.90 -16.54 -4.59
C TYR A 245 -4.43 -16.63 -6.00
N SER A 246 -4.47 -17.83 -6.55
CA SER A 246 -5.03 -18.06 -7.89
C SER A 246 -6.55 -18.03 -7.85
N PHE A 247 -7.15 -17.20 -8.69
CA PHE A 247 -8.58 -17.26 -8.96
C PHE A 247 -8.88 -18.47 -9.85
N LEU A 248 -9.73 -19.36 -9.40
CA LEU A 248 -10.18 -20.49 -10.19
C LEU A 248 -11.31 -20.04 -11.12
N LYS A 249 -10.94 -19.31 -12.19
CA LYS A 249 -11.88 -18.84 -13.22
C LYS A 249 -11.86 -19.78 -14.45
N GLY A 250 -13.04 -20.00 -15.01
CA GLY A 250 -13.19 -20.65 -16.32
C GLY A 250 -13.28 -22.17 -16.32
N PRO A 251 -13.34 -22.80 -17.53
CA PRO A 251 -13.66 -24.22 -17.71
C PRO A 251 -12.58 -25.18 -17.19
N ASN A 252 -11.38 -24.68 -16.93
CA ASN A 252 -10.25 -25.44 -16.37
C ASN A 252 -10.12 -25.28 -14.84
N ALA A 253 -11.08 -24.62 -14.19
CA ALA A 253 -11.12 -24.55 -12.73
C ALA A 253 -11.17 -25.98 -12.17
N ALA A 254 -10.18 -26.35 -11.35
CA ALA A 254 -10.08 -27.68 -10.75
C ALA A 254 -11.27 -28.02 -9.84
N CYS A 255 -12.10 -27.04 -9.53
CA CYS A 255 -13.30 -27.21 -8.73
C CYS A 255 -14.45 -26.37 -9.30
N SER A 256 -15.33 -27.02 -10.06
CA SER A 256 -16.55 -26.39 -10.59
C SER A 256 -17.55 -25.92 -9.51
N GLN A 257 -17.38 -26.40 -8.27
CA GLN A 257 -18.22 -26.04 -7.13
C GLN A 257 -17.58 -24.97 -6.23
N CYS A 258 -16.28 -24.70 -6.41
CA CYS A 258 -15.56 -23.74 -5.56
C CYS A 258 -15.81 -22.29 -5.96
N GLY A 259 -16.43 -22.05 -7.10
CA GLY A 259 -16.67 -20.69 -7.62
C GLY A 259 -15.37 -19.93 -7.86
N ASN A 260 -15.41 -18.64 -7.70
CA ASN A 260 -14.24 -17.75 -7.76
C ASN A 260 -13.64 -17.54 -6.36
N ASP A 261 -13.60 -18.58 -5.54
CA ASP A 261 -13.01 -18.49 -4.20
C ASP A 261 -11.49 -18.63 -4.30
N PRO A 262 -10.71 -17.56 -4.09
CA PRO A 262 -9.25 -17.60 -4.18
C PRO A 262 -8.59 -18.37 -3.03
N SER A 263 -9.36 -18.82 -2.03
CA SER A 263 -8.81 -19.52 -0.86
C SER A 263 -8.28 -20.93 -1.14
N HIS A 264 -8.54 -21.47 -2.33
CA HIS A 264 -8.22 -22.86 -2.63
C HIS A 264 -6.82 -23.12 -3.19
N THR A 265 -6.12 -22.09 -3.68
CA THR A 265 -4.74 -22.27 -4.18
C THR A 265 -3.90 -21.08 -3.77
N THR A 266 -2.85 -21.33 -3.00
CA THR A 266 -1.96 -20.29 -2.48
C THR A 266 -0.52 -20.63 -2.81
N PHE A 267 0.19 -19.67 -3.42
CA PHE A 267 1.62 -19.72 -3.61
C PHE A 267 2.30 -18.72 -2.67
N PHE A 268 3.39 -19.14 -2.04
CA PHE A 268 4.16 -18.28 -1.16
C PHE A 268 5.50 -17.96 -1.79
N PHE A 269 5.82 -16.67 -1.88
CA PHE A 269 7.13 -16.21 -2.26
C PHE A 269 7.67 -15.35 -1.12
N ALA A 270 8.82 -15.75 -0.57
CA ALA A 270 9.53 -14.88 0.34
C ALA A 270 10.01 -13.68 -0.44
N THR A 271 9.73 -12.49 0.06
CA THR A 271 10.41 -11.29 -0.42
C THR A 271 11.89 -11.42 -0.07
N ALA A 272 12.77 -10.78 -0.82
CA ALA A 272 14.19 -10.65 -0.48
C ALA A 272 14.39 -9.81 0.79
N GLY A 273 13.43 -9.83 1.59
CA GLY A 273 13.34 -9.53 2.96
C GLY A 273 13.87 -8.25 3.50
N SER A 274 13.39 -7.94 4.64
CA SER A 274 14.03 -6.98 5.48
C SER A 274 15.30 -7.63 6.05
N TYR A 275 16.44 -7.26 5.56
CA TYR A 275 17.69 -7.46 6.29
C TYR A 275 17.76 -6.54 7.51
N ASN A 276 16.74 -5.74 7.72
CA ASN A 276 16.59 -4.92 8.89
C ASN A 276 15.38 -5.42 9.69
N PRO A 277 15.61 -6.30 10.69
CA PRO A 277 14.54 -6.77 11.55
C PRO A 277 13.91 -5.55 12.23
N GLY A 278 12.68 -5.23 11.93
CA GLY A 278 11.96 -4.09 12.45
C GLY A 278 11.50 -3.04 11.42
N ASN A 279 11.95 -3.11 10.17
CA ASN A 279 11.50 -2.18 9.12
C ASN A 279 10.34 -2.69 8.27
N GLY A 280 9.72 -3.79 8.65
CA GLY A 280 8.55 -4.33 7.98
C GLY A 280 8.82 -5.00 6.63
N GLY A 281 7.78 -5.58 6.05
CA GLY A 281 7.78 -6.28 4.78
C GLY A 281 7.27 -5.41 3.62
N PRO A 282 6.73 -6.06 2.57
CA PRO A 282 6.11 -5.39 1.45
C PRO A 282 4.85 -4.66 1.91
N ASP A 283 4.67 -3.45 1.40
CA ASP A 283 3.57 -2.54 1.71
C ASP A 283 2.67 -2.36 0.47
N GLY A 284 2.48 -1.17 -0.07
CA GLY A 284 1.70 -0.96 -1.29
C GLY A 284 2.27 -1.71 -2.50
N ILE A 285 1.39 -2.33 -3.29
CA ILE A 285 1.77 -3.15 -4.44
C ILE A 285 0.92 -2.86 -5.68
N HIS A 286 1.54 -2.90 -6.86
CA HIS A 286 0.85 -2.69 -8.15
C HIS A 286 1.46 -3.56 -9.23
N TYR A 287 0.63 -4.01 -10.16
CA TYR A 287 1.08 -4.66 -11.39
C TYR A 287 1.37 -3.64 -12.51
N ASP A 288 2.33 -3.95 -13.35
CA ASP A 288 2.46 -3.37 -14.68
C ASP A 288 1.69 -4.19 -15.74
N VAL A 289 1.66 -3.70 -16.97
CA VAL A 289 0.93 -4.35 -18.08
C VAL A 289 1.56 -5.66 -18.54
N HIS A 290 2.83 -5.93 -18.19
CA HIS A 290 3.53 -7.19 -18.45
C HIS A 290 3.37 -8.22 -17.34
N GLY A 291 2.65 -7.88 -16.27
CA GLY A 291 2.43 -8.77 -15.14
C GLY A 291 3.58 -8.80 -14.15
N ASN A 292 4.56 -7.89 -14.25
CA ASN A 292 5.52 -7.72 -13.17
C ASN A 292 4.80 -7.04 -11.99
N LEU A 293 5.09 -7.52 -10.79
CA LEU A 293 4.56 -6.96 -9.56
C LEU A 293 5.61 -6.04 -8.93
N TRP A 294 5.24 -4.80 -8.72
CA TRP A 294 6.02 -3.80 -8.03
C TRP A 294 5.55 -3.69 -6.59
N ALA A 295 6.45 -3.76 -5.63
CA ALA A 295 6.13 -3.71 -4.21
C ALA A 295 7.01 -2.71 -3.49
N ASN A 296 6.38 -1.75 -2.81
CA ASN A 296 7.10 -0.91 -1.87
C ASN A 296 7.51 -1.76 -0.66
N CYS A 297 8.71 -1.59 -0.16
CA CYS A 297 9.25 -2.37 0.93
C CYS A 297 9.88 -1.47 1.98
N GLY A 298 9.69 -1.82 3.25
CA GLY A 298 10.22 -1.08 4.39
C GLY A 298 11.74 -0.93 4.44
N ILE A 299 12.47 -1.50 3.47
CA ILE A 299 13.90 -1.30 3.27
C ILE A 299 14.25 -0.01 2.50
N GLY A 300 13.26 0.83 2.22
CA GLY A 300 13.47 2.12 1.56
C GLY A 300 13.57 2.04 0.05
N GLY A 301 12.62 1.40 -0.61
CA GLY A 301 12.54 1.34 -2.06
C GLY A 301 11.46 0.41 -2.58
N ILE A 302 11.44 0.24 -3.88
CA ILE A 302 10.48 -0.61 -4.59
C ILE A 302 11.22 -1.81 -5.18
N ILE A 303 10.72 -3.01 -4.89
CA ILE A 303 11.16 -4.27 -5.51
C ILE A 303 10.26 -4.59 -6.70
N GLU A 304 10.85 -5.00 -7.81
CA GLU A 304 10.13 -5.56 -8.96
C GLU A 304 10.28 -7.08 -8.98
N TYR A 305 9.14 -7.76 -9.11
CA TYR A 305 9.03 -9.21 -9.26
C TYR A 305 8.53 -9.55 -10.67
N ASP A 306 9.12 -10.56 -11.29
CA ASP A 306 8.58 -11.10 -12.54
C ASP A 306 7.26 -11.87 -12.29
N PRO A 307 6.50 -12.24 -13.36
CA PRO A 307 5.24 -12.96 -13.19
C PRO A 307 5.35 -14.34 -12.50
N ARG A 308 6.57 -14.85 -12.33
CA ARG A 308 6.87 -16.09 -11.60
C ARG A 308 7.21 -15.85 -10.14
N GLY A 309 7.28 -14.57 -9.69
CA GLY A 309 7.61 -14.18 -8.35
C GLY A 309 9.11 -14.05 -8.04
N PHE A 310 9.98 -14.07 -9.05
CA PHE A 310 11.40 -13.81 -8.83
C PHE A 310 11.69 -12.32 -8.82
N ILE A 311 12.56 -11.88 -7.91
CA ILE A 311 13.01 -10.50 -7.85
C ILE A 311 13.92 -10.23 -9.05
N ILE A 312 13.56 -9.22 -9.83
CA ILE A 312 14.30 -8.82 -11.04
C ILE A 312 14.86 -7.41 -10.96
N GLY A 313 14.45 -6.61 -9.97
CA GLY A 313 14.95 -5.26 -9.79
C GLY A 313 14.66 -4.67 -8.41
N PHE A 314 15.48 -3.69 -8.02
CA PHE A 314 15.26 -2.87 -6.84
C PHE A 314 15.55 -1.40 -7.14
N VAL A 315 14.62 -0.52 -6.86
CA VAL A 315 14.74 0.92 -7.02
C VAL A 315 14.76 1.57 -5.64
N PRO A 316 15.94 2.03 -5.16
CA PRO A 316 16.05 2.62 -3.83
C PRO A 316 15.38 3.99 -3.75
N LEU A 317 14.78 4.30 -2.61
CA LEU A 317 14.35 5.65 -2.28
C LEU A 317 15.56 6.58 -2.10
N PRO A 318 15.49 7.81 -2.62
CA PRO A 318 16.53 8.81 -2.36
C PRO A 318 16.64 9.14 -0.86
N ASN A 319 17.85 9.52 -0.43
CA ASN A 319 18.13 10.02 0.92
C ASN A 319 17.86 9.06 2.07
N GLY A 320 17.73 7.74 1.81
CA GLY A 320 17.51 6.76 2.86
C GLY A 320 16.18 6.90 3.59
N ASP A 321 15.17 7.49 2.94
CA ASP A 321 13.80 7.48 3.47
C ASP A 321 13.29 6.03 3.49
N ALA A 322 13.47 5.40 4.65
CA ALA A 322 13.20 3.98 4.86
C ALA A 322 11.72 3.63 5.00
N ALA A 323 10.86 4.64 4.95
CA ALA A 323 9.43 4.46 5.18
C ALA A 323 8.61 4.73 3.91
N GLY A 324 9.04 4.18 2.79
CA GLY A 324 8.14 4.08 1.65
C GLY A 324 6.96 3.19 1.98
N THR A 325 5.74 3.69 1.79
CA THR A 325 4.49 2.96 2.07
C THR A 325 3.81 2.53 0.79
N ASN A 326 3.49 3.48 -0.08
CA ASN A 326 2.74 3.21 -1.29
C ASN A 326 3.30 4.00 -2.49
N PHE A 327 2.73 3.75 -3.65
CA PHE A 327 3.06 4.43 -4.90
C PHE A 327 1.91 4.26 -5.89
N ALA A 328 1.93 4.99 -7.00
CA ALA A 328 1.05 4.71 -8.13
C ALA A 328 1.77 4.92 -9.46
N PHE A 329 1.32 4.20 -10.46
CA PHE A 329 1.65 4.48 -11.85
C PHE A 329 0.80 5.62 -12.40
N GLY A 330 1.43 6.53 -13.16
CA GLY A 330 0.75 7.65 -13.77
C GLY A 330 1.64 8.42 -14.74
N GLY A 331 1.33 9.70 -14.96
CA GLY A 331 2.06 10.57 -15.87
C GLY A 331 1.93 10.17 -17.33
N GLU A 332 2.89 10.58 -18.15
CA GLU A 332 2.88 10.32 -19.58
C GLU A 332 2.85 8.81 -19.87
N ASN A 333 1.88 8.38 -20.65
CA ASN A 333 1.65 6.97 -21.01
C ASN A 333 1.46 6.02 -19.82
N ASN A 334 1.10 6.54 -18.64
CA ASN A 334 1.00 5.75 -17.41
C ASN A 334 2.32 5.02 -17.03
N GLN A 335 3.46 5.56 -17.40
CA GLN A 335 4.78 4.91 -17.31
C GLN A 335 5.68 5.52 -16.23
N TYR A 336 5.15 6.37 -15.37
CA TYR A 336 5.90 6.92 -14.25
C TYR A 336 5.35 6.36 -12.93
N ILE A 337 6.26 5.98 -12.05
CA ILE A 337 5.94 5.65 -10.66
C ILE A 337 6.10 6.94 -9.85
N TYR A 338 5.07 7.24 -9.04
CA TYR A 338 5.07 8.29 -8.03
C TYR A 338 5.06 7.60 -6.68
N MET A 339 6.15 7.73 -5.95
CA MET A 339 6.46 6.97 -4.75
C MET A 339 6.44 7.88 -3.53
N GLU A 340 5.76 7.46 -2.50
CA GLU A 340 5.55 8.21 -1.28
C GLU A 340 6.66 7.94 -0.26
N GLY A 341 7.31 9.00 0.20
CA GLY A 341 8.13 9.00 1.40
C GLY A 341 7.23 9.33 2.60
N ALA A 342 6.72 8.29 3.26
CA ALA A 342 5.66 8.46 4.27
C ALA A 342 6.07 9.37 5.42
N VAL A 343 7.25 9.17 5.97
CA VAL A 343 7.74 9.95 7.12
C VAL A 343 8.26 11.31 6.69
N SER A 344 8.94 11.38 5.54
CA SER A 344 9.51 12.63 5.03
C SER A 344 8.46 13.58 4.47
N GLY A 345 7.26 13.10 4.12
CA GLY A 345 6.25 13.92 3.45
C GLY A 345 6.66 14.35 2.05
N THR A 346 7.47 13.53 1.37
CA THR A 346 7.97 13.78 0.01
C THR A 346 7.35 12.81 -0.97
N ILE A 347 7.20 13.21 -2.21
CA ILE A 347 6.83 12.33 -3.32
C ILE A 347 7.94 12.38 -4.35
N TYR A 348 8.48 11.21 -4.69
CA TYR A 348 9.47 11.04 -5.75
C TYR A 348 8.83 10.45 -6.99
N LYS A 349 9.40 10.75 -8.15
CA LYS A 349 8.96 10.11 -9.40
C LYS A 349 10.13 9.64 -10.24
N PHE A 350 9.91 8.56 -10.97
CA PHE A 350 10.82 8.04 -11.98
C PHE A 350 10.05 7.32 -13.08
N LYS A 351 10.66 7.22 -14.27
CA LYS A 351 10.09 6.46 -15.36
C LYS A 351 10.33 4.97 -15.13
N ALA A 352 9.26 4.16 -15.21
CA ALA A 352 9.32 2.71 -15.17
C ALA A 352 9.57 2.12 -16.58
N PRO A 353 10.05 0.87 -16.70
CA PRO A 353 10.24 0.20 -17.99
C PRO A 353 8.93 0.06 -18.76
N TYR A 354 7.85 -0.24 -18.07
CA TYR A 354 6.52 -0.50 -18.63
C TYR A 354 5.44 0.35 -17.96
N PRO A 355 4.32 0.59 -18.65
CA PRO A 355 3.15 1.23 -18.04
C PRO A 355 2.58 0.40 -16.89
N GLY A 356 2.04 1.07 -15.88
CA GLY A 356 1.23 0.40 -14.86
C GLY A 356 -0.07 -0.17 -15.42
N LEU A 357 -0.56 -1.23 -14.81
CA LEU A 357 -1.80 -1.89 -15.21
C LEU A 357 -3.02 -0.99 -15.03
N ILE A 358 -3.08 -0.25 -13.92
CA ILE A 358 -4.17 0.68 -13.63
C ILE A 358 -3.75 2.08 -14.07
N GLY A 359 -4.46 2.61 -15.04
CA GLY A 359 -4.28 3.97 -15.55
C GLY A 359 -5.13 5.00 -14.82
N PRO A 360 -5.02 6.26 -15.22
CA PRO A 360 -5.78 7.36 -14.65
C PRO A 360 -7.29 7.11 -14.62
N GLY A 361 -7.93 7.47 -13.51
CA GLY A 361 -9.35 7.22 -13.29
C GLY A 361 -9.70 5.75 -12.98
N GLY A 362 -8.70 4.90 -12.74
CA GLY A 362 -8.91 3.48 -12.46
C GLY A 362 -9.15 2.63 -13.71
N VAL A 363 -8.83 3.16 -14.89
CA VAL A 363 -8.96 2.41 -16.15
C VAL A 363 -7.91 1.30 -16.21
N ARG A 364 -8.36 0.08 -16.38
CA ARG A 364 -7.46 -1.07 -16.52
C ARG A 364 -6.91 -1.11 -17.95
N LEU A 365 -5.60 -1.05 -18.10
CA LEU A 365 -4.93 -1.14 -19.38
C LEU A 365 -4.85 -2.60 -19.85
N PRO A 366 -4.82 -2.86 -21.17
CA PRO A 366 -4.69 -4.21 -21.69
C PRO A 366 -3.31 -4.81 -21.30
N ALA A 367 -3.32 -6.08 -20.92
CA ALA A 367 -2.09 -6.84 -20.70
C ALA A 367 -1.26 -6.91 -21.98
N GLN A 368 0.06 -6.85 -21.82
CA GLN A 368 1.03 -6.97 -22.92
C GLN A 368 1.84 -8.25 -22.68
N HIS A 369 1.84 -9.16 -23.65
CA HIS A 369 2.53 -10.45 -23.59
C HIS A 369 3.86 -10.43 -24.34
#